data_35c9b3804fdfddf304ccde9d5fcf4d9f
#
_entry.id   35c9b3804fdfddf304ccde9d5fcf4d9f
#
_cell.length_a   1.000
_cell.length_b   1.000
_cell.length_c   1.000
_cell.angle_alpha   90.00
_cell.angle_beta   90.00
_cell.angle_gamma   90.00
#
_symmetry.space_group_name_H-M   'P 1'
#
loop_
_entity.id
_entity.type
_entity.pdbx_description
1 polymer ?
#
loop_
_entity_poly.entity_id
_entity_poly.type
_entity_poly.pdbx_seq_one_letter_code
_entity_poly.pdbx_strand_id
1 'polypeptide(L)'
;MNYVFDLYGTLIDIWTDESRPELWEGVASLIGDGEERADAVRSEYMALCREAKMGDWHEINLLSVFETMLSRRGVSTSVAPDLAYEFRRMSMVYIRPFRGVKTMLRELRQVGKVYLLSNAQSCFTLNELKECGLYDLFDGIIISSDVGGKKPYGEIFDIAFDRFGIRAENSIYVGNDMRDDILGASSKGMRTLYIETAQSGSYPDLEIPAPTYTVKNHREMKAVLLSLTN
;
A
#
# COMPACT_ATOMS: atom_id res chain seq x y z
N MET A 1 2.74 12.90 -19.63
CA MET A 1 1.91 11.79 -19.12
C MET A 1 2.29 11.49 -17.69
N ASN A 2 1.32 11.30 -16.81
CA ASN A 2 1.55 10.83 -15.44
C ASN A 2 1.05 9.38 -15.31
N TYR A 3 1.89 8.53 -14.74
CA TYR A 3 1.59 7.13 -14.44
C TYR A 3 1.49 6.99 -12.93
N VAL A 4 0.30 6.72 -12.42
CA VAL A 4 0.04 6.55 -10.99
C VAL A 4 -0.24 5.08 -10.72
N PHE A 5 0.52 4.48 -9.82
CA PHE A 5 0.44 3.05 -9.53
C PHE A 5 -0.03 2.79 -8.11
N ASP A 6 -0.83 1.76 -7.94
CA ASP A 6 -0.90 1.01 -6.71
C ASP A 6 0.35 0.14 -6.52
N LEU A 7 0.56 -0.42 -5.33
CA LEU A 7 1.77 -1.18 -4.99
C LEU A 7 1.53 -2.68 -4.88
N TYR A 8 0.84 -3.09 -3.82
CA TYR A 8 0.71 -4.50 -3.47
C TYR A 8 -0.34 -5.18 -4.35
N GLY A 9 0.05 -6.29 -4.97
CA GLY A 9 -0.77 -6.94 -5.99
C GLY A 9 -0.64 -6.32 -7.38
N THR A 10 -0.13 -5.08 -7.49
CA THR A 10 0.07 -4.38 -8.76
C THR A 10 1.54 -4.40 -9.21
N LEU A 11 2.47 -3.98 -8.37
CA LEU A 11 3.90 -3.91 -8.65
C LEU A 11 4.72 -4.90 -7.84
N ILE A 12 4.23 -5.23 -6.64
CA ILE A 12 4.85 -6.15 -5.68
C ILE A 12 3.90 -7.29 -5.39
N ASP A 13 4.41 -8.53 -5.51
CA ASP A 13 3.81 -9.75 -5.02
C ASP A 13 4.25 -9.94 -3.56
N ILE A 14 3.31 -10.01 -2.64
CA ILE A 14 3.57 -10.12 -1.20
C ILE A 14 2.57 -11.05 -0.54
N TRP A 15 3.04 -11.77 0.46
CA TRP A 15 2.21 -12.52 1.39
C TRP A 15 2.70 -12.29 2.81
N THR A 16 1.77 -11.93 3.67
CA THR A 16 1.98 -11.80 5.12
C THR A 16 0.97 -12.64 5.87
N ASP A 17 1.37 -13.14 7.02
CA ASP A 17 0.51 -13.92 7.91
C ASP A 17 0.67 -13.41 9.36
N GLU A 18 -0.31 -12.61 9.78
CA GLU A 18 -0.38 -12.07 11.15
C GLU A 18 -1.06 -13.04 12.13
N SER A 19 -1.50 -14.22 11.68
CA SER A 19 -2.10 -15.24 12.55
C SER A 19 -1.08 -16.12 13.26
N ARG A 20 0.17 -16.09 12.84
CA ARG A 20 1.27 -16.94 13.34
C ARG A 20 1.56 -16.65 14.80
N PRO A 21 1.55 -17.69 15.68
CA PRO A 21 1.87 -17.52 17.11
C PRO A 21 3.26 -16.90 17.34
N GLU A 22 4.27 -17.34 16.57
CA GLU A 22 5.66 -16.90 16.69
C GLU A 22 5.83 -15.40 16.46
N LEU A 23 4.97 -14.78 15.64
CA LEU A 23 4.93 -13.35 15.47
C LEU A 23 4.61 -12.65 16.80
N TRP A 24 3.58 -13.11 17.51
CA TRP A 24 3.09 -12.47 18.71
C TRP A 24 3.98 -12.75 19.92
N GLU A 25 4.62 -13.92 19.98
CA GLU A 25 5.68 -14.25 20.94
C GLU A 25 6.87 -13.28 20.75
N GLY A 26 7.31 -13.07 19.51
CA GLY A 26 8.37 -12.12 19.19
C GLY A 26 8.00 -10.68 19.54
N VAL A 27 6.78 -10.24 19.21
CA VAL A 27 6.30 -8.89 19.57
C VAL A 27 6.24 -8.73 21.09
N ALA A 28 5.70 -9.70 21.83
CA ALA A 28 5.62 -9.67 23.28
C ALA A 28 7.01 -9.53 23.92
N SER A 29 7.99 -10.28 23.42
CA SER A 29 9.37 -10.18 23.86
C SER A 29 9.98 -8.80 23.58
N LEU A 30 9.76 -8.23 22.39
CA LEU A 30 10.30 -6.93 21.98
C LEU A 30 9.75 -5.75 22.80
N ILE A 31 8.50 -5.84 23.26
CA ILE A 31 7.88 -4.77 24.06
C ILE A 31 8.09 -4.93 25.56
N GLY A 32 8.87 -5.94 26.00
CA GLY A 32 9.19 -6.18 27.39
C GLY A 32 8.19 -7.06 28.17
N ASP A 33 7.21 -7.64 27.47
CA ASP A 33 6.36 -8.71 28.00
C ASP A 33 7.04 -10.07 27.77
N GLY A 34 6.71 -11.10 28.53
CA GLY A 34 7.17 -12.46 28.25
C GLY A 34 6.37 -13.10 27.11
N GLU A 35 6.94 -14.13 26.48
CA GLU A 35 6.29 -14.90 25.39
C GLU A 35 4.94 -15.48 25.80
N GLU A 36 4.78 -15.82 27.09
CA GLU A 36 3.53 -16.29 27.68
C GLU A 36 2.38 -15.26 27.60
N ARG A 37 2.68 -14.01 27.26
CA ARG A 37 1.69 -12.94 27.07
C ARG A 37 1.32 -12.67 25.63
N ALA A 38 1.80 -13.47 24.67
CA ALA A 38 1.59 -13.29 23.24
C ALA A 38 0.11 -13.07 22.85
N ASP A 39 -0.81 -13.85 23.39
CA ASP A 39 -2.24 -13.70 23.11
C ASP A 39 -2.84 -12.39 23.68
N ALA A 40 -2.36 -11.94 24.84
CA ALA A 40 -2.78 -10.67 25.41
C ALA A 40 -2.27 -9.49 24.58
N VAL A 41 -1.01 -9.57 24.12
CA VAL A 41 -0.39 -8.57 23.24
C VAL A 41 -1.11 -8.48 21.89
N ARG A 42 -1.43 -9.63 21.28
CA ARG A 42 -2.25 -9.68 20.06
C ARG A 42 -3.62 -9.05 20.28
N SER A 43 -4.28 -9.39 21.37
CA SER A 43 -5.61 -8.86 21.70
C SER A 43 -5.59 -7.35 21.91
N GLU A 44 -4.55 -6.82 22.57
CA GLU A 44 -4.34 -5.38 22.74
C GLU A 44 -4.12 -4.68 21.39
N TYR A 45 -3.23 -5.19 20.54
CA TYR A 45 -3.01 -4.66 19.19
C TYR A 45 -4.31 -4.58 18.38
N MET A 46 -5.07 -5.67 18.35
CA MET A 46 -6.34 -5.71 17.63
C MET A 46 -7.39 -4.74 18.22
N ALA A 47 -7.40 -4.53 19.53
CA ALA A 47 -8.26 -3.55 20.19
C ALA A 47 -7.88 -2.12 19.78
N LEU A 48 -6.59 -1.78 19.85
CA LEU A 48 -6.08 -0.47 19.47
C LEU A 48 -6.33 -0.16 17.99
N CYS A 49 -6.17 -1.14 17.10
CA CYS A 49 -6.50 -0.97 15.68
C CYS A 49 -7.99 -0.66 15.48
N ARG A 50 -8.89 -1.32 16.23
CA ARG A 50 -10.34 -1.02 16.18
C ARG A 50 -10.67 0.36 16.73
N GLU A 51 -10.06 0.75 17.84
CA GLU A 51 -10.25 2.06 18.48
C GLU A 51 -9.76 3.21 17.58
N ALA A 52 -8.66 3.01 16.88
CA ALA A 52 -8.09 4.00 15.95
C ALA A 52 -8.92 4.20 14.68
N LYS A 53 -9.83 3.28 14.34
CA LYS A 53 -10.63 3.35 13.12
C LYS A 53 -11.79 4.35 13.27
N MET A 54 -11.74 5.46 12.55
CA MET A 54 -12.76 6.52 12.56
C MET A 54 -13.72 6.47 11.34
N GLY A 55 -14.10 5.28 10.92
CA GLY A 55 -14.99 5.08 9.76
C GLY A 55 -14.37 4.19 8.67
N ASP A 56 -15.14 3.91 7.60
CA ASP A 56 -14.75 2.89 6.62
C ASP A 56 -13.57 3.30 5.74
N TRP A 57 -13.38 4.61 5.55
CA TRP A 57 -12.36 5.14 4.65
C TRP A 57 -11.19 5.82 5.36
N HIS A 58 -11.23 5.81 6.67
CA HIS A 58 -10.11 6.24 7.48
C HIS A 58 -9.03 5.15 7.49
N GLU A 59 -7.81 5.56 7.19
CA GLU A 59 -6.64 4.70 7.34
C GLU A 59 -6.03 4.91 8.71
N ILE A 60 -5.90 3.83 9.48
CA ILE A 60 -5.20 3.88 10.76
C ILE A 60 -3.70 4.03 10.53
N ASN A 61 -3.00 4.63 11.49
CA ASN A 61 -1.54 4.67 11.49
C ASN A 61 -1.02 3.63 12.48
N LEU A 62 -0.48 2.52 11.99
CA LEU A 62 0.01 1.43 12.84
C LEU A 62 1.23 1.84 13.67
N LEU A 63 2.01 2.84 13.23
CA LEU A 63 3.09 3.36 14.06
C LEU A 63 2.55 3.90 15.38
N SER A 64 1.44 4.66 15.36
CA SER A 64 0.79 5.19 16.56
C SER A 64 0.19 4.08 17.45
N VAL A 65 -0.24 2.97 16.86
CA VAL A 65 -0.66 1.77 17.63
C VAL A 65 0.53 1.19 18.40
N PHE A 66 1.68 1.00 17.74
CA PHE A 66 2.89 0.52 18.41
C PHE A 66 3.40 1.50 19.47
N GLU A 67 3.38 2.80 19.20
CA GLU A 67 3.73 3.84 20.18
C GLU A 67 2.84 3.73 21.46
N THR A 68 1.55 3.51 21.26
CA THR A 68 0.60 3.33 22.36
C THR A 68 0.91 2.08 23.19
N MET A 69 1.20 0.94 22.53
CA MET A 69 1.58 -0.31 23.18
C MET A 69 2.84 -0.15 24.02
N LEU A 70 3.86 0.52 23.48
CA LEU A 70 5.13 0.81 24.19
C LEU A 70 4.90 1.75 25.38
N SER A 71 4.16 2.84 25.17
CA SER A 71 3.85 3.83 26.22
C SER A 71 3.14 3.22 27.43
N ARG A 72 2.18 2.31 27.22
CA ARG A 72 1.48 1.59 28.29
C ARG A 72 2.42 0.75 29.16
N ARG A 73 3.61 0.41 28.64
CA ARG A 73 4.65 -0.39 29.35
C ARG A 73 5.78 0.47 29.89
N GLY A 74 5.69 1.80 29.72
CA GLY A 74 6.78 2.71 30.12
C GLY A 74 8.03 2.57 29.24
N VAL A 75 7.91 1.94 28.07
CA VAL A 75 9.00 1.82 27.08
C VAL A 75 8.98 3.07 26.19
N SER A 76 10.18 3.55 25.82
CA SER A 76 10.30 4.71 24.93
C SER A 76 9.63 4.46 23.58
N THR A 77 8.79 5.39 23.16
CA THR A 77 8.13 5.34 21.84
C THR A 77 9.11 5.54 20.67
N SER A 78 10.32 6.00 20.95
CA SER A 78 11.36 6.14 19.90
C SER A 78 11.76 4.83 19.22
N VAL A 79 11.46 3.70 19.84
CA VAL A 79 11.70 2.36 19.24
C VAL A 79 10.50 1.82 18.46
N ALA A 80 9.40 2.56 18.35
CA ALA A 80 8.23 2.12 17.60
C ALA A 80 8.50 1.83 16.12
N PRO A 81 9.35 2.60 15.40
CA PRO A 81 9.72 2.25 14.03
C PRO A 81 10.43 0.90 13.92
N ASP A 82 11.32 0.58 14.86
CA ASP A 82 12.03 -0.71 14.88
C ASP A 82 11.07 -1.85 15.19
N LEU A 83 10.15 -1.65 16.15
CA LEU A 83 9.10 -2.62 16.47
C LEU A 83 8.20 -2.87 15.26
N ALA A 84 7.77 -1.83 14.57
CA ALA A 84 6.98 -1.93 13.35
C ALA A 84 7.71 -2.72 12.26
N TYR A 85 9.00 -2.43 12.06
CA TYR A 85 9.83 -3.16 11.09
C TYR A 85 9.94 -4.65 11.44
N GLU A 86 10.23 -4.98 12.70
CA GLU A 86 10.33 -6.37 13.15
C GLU A 86 8.98 -7.10 13.08
N PHE A 87 7.88 -6.44 13.47
CA PHE A 87 6.52 -6.97 13.29
C PHE A 87 6.28 -7.36 11.83
N ARG A 88 6.58 -6.43 10.90
CA ARG A 88 6.39 -6.69 9.47
C ARG A 88 7.28 -7.83 8.97
N ARG A 89 8.55 -7.86 9.39
CA ARG A 89 9.51 -8.89 9.03
C ARG A 89 9.06 -10.29 9.52
N MET A 90 8.56 -10.38 10.75
CA MET A 90 8.07 -11.63 11.33
C MET A 90 6.76 -12.11 10.70
N SER A 91 5.88 -11.19 10.30
CA SER A 91 4.63 -11.54 9.60
C SER A 91 4.84 -11.90 8.13
N MET A 92 5.96 -11.50 7.53
CA MET A 92 6.21 -11.68 6.10
C MET A 92 6.55 -13.11 5.75
N VAL A 93 5.83 -13.68 4.78
CA VAL A 93 6.14 -14.98 4.18
C VAL A 93 7.04 -14.78 2.97
N TYR A 94 6.67 -13.86 2.08
CA TYR A 94 7.53 -13.41 0.99
C TYR A 94 7.15 -12.01 0.51
N ILE A 95 8.13 -11.34 -0.12
CA ILE A 95 7.94 -10.09 -0.87
C ILE A 95 8.88 -10.08 -2.08
N ARG A 96 8.35 -9.68 -3.24
CA ARG A 96 9.14 -9.55 -4.48
C ARG A 96 8.42 -8.67 -5.50
N PRO A 97 9.15 -7.85 -6.27
CA PRO A 97 8.56 -7.18 -7.43
C PRO A 97 8.11 -8.21 -8.47
N PHE A 98 6.98 -7.97 -9.12
CA PHE A 98 6.62 -8.77 -10.29
C PHE A 98 7.67 -8.64 -11.38
N ARG A 99 7.80 -9.72 -12.19
CA ARG A 99 8.80 -9.77 -13.26
C ARG A 99 8.64 -8.63 -14.26
N GLY A 100 9.68 -7.87 -14.50
CA GLY A 100 9.72 -6.79 -15.48
C GLY A 100 9.29 -5.42 -14.94
N VAL A 101 8.73 -5.32 -13.73
CA VAL A 101 8.27 -4.06 -13.13
C VAL A 101 9.38 -3.02 -13.06
N LYS A 102 10.56 -3.36 -12.54
CA LYS A 102 11.69 -2.40 -12.46
C LYS A 102 12.07 -1.81 -13.81
N THR A 103 12.11 -2.65 -14.84
CA THR A 103 12.43 -2.22 -16.20
C THR A 103 11.32 -1.33 -16.75
N MET A 104 10.06 -1.71 -16.57
CA MET A 104 8.91 -0.93 -16.99
C MET A 104 8.93 0.48 -16.35
N LEU A 105 9.08 0.57 -15.03
CA LEU A 105 9.10 1.87 -14.35
C LEU A 105 10.25 2.77 -14.82
N ARG A 106 11.45 2.20 -15.06
CA ARG A 106 12.58 2.96 -15.64
C ARG A 106 12.27 3.50 -17.03
N GLU A 107 11.64 2.71 -17.89
CA GLU A 107 11.28 3.14 -19.25
C GLU A 107 10.18 4.21 -19.22
N LEU A 108 9.16 4.05 -18.37
CA LEU A 108 8.10 5.05 -18.20
C LEU A 108 8.63 6.40 -17.72
N ARG A 109 9.64 6.41 -16.85
CA ARG A 109 10.31 7.64 -16.39
C ARG A 109 11.06 8.40 -17.48
N GLN A 110 11.38 7.77 -18.59
CA GLN A 110 11.99 8.46 -19.75
C GLN A 110 10.95 9.29 -20.54
N VAL A 111 9.67 8.94 -20.39
CA VAL A 111 8.58 9.49 -21.22
C VAL A 111 7.48 10.18 -20.41
N GLY A 112 7.58 10.15 -19.09
CA GLY A 112 6.61 10.76 -18.18
C GLY A 112 7.03 10.72 -16.73
N LYS A 113 6.09 11.05 -15.83
CA LYS A 113 6.27 10.99 -14.39
C LYS A 113 5.61 9.74 -13.81
N VAL A 114 6.26 9.15 -12.82
CA VAL A 114 5.80 7.90 -12.18
C VAL A 114 5.55 8.17 -10.70
N TYR A 115 4.32 7.91 -10.27
CA TYR A 115 3.89 8.15 -8.89
C TYR A 115 3.35 6.87 -8.25
N LEU A 116 3.44 6.79 -6.94
CA LEU A 116 2.84 5.74 -6.13
C LEU A 116 1.70 6.32 -5.28
N LEU A 117 0.56 5.65 -5.28
CA LEU A 117 -0.58 5.94 -4.42
C LEU A 117 -1.15 4.63 -3.88
N SER A 118 -0.82 4.29 -2.64
CA SER A 118 -1.11 2.96 -2.07
C SER A 118 -1.87 3.03 -0.74
N ASN A 119 -2.85 2.15 -0.59
CA ASN A 119 -3.45 1.83 0.70
C ASN A 119 -2.47 0.95 1.48
N ALA A 120 -1.70 1.55 2.39
CA ALA A 120 -0.59 0.89 3.06
C ALA A 120 -0.15 1.63 4.33
N GLN A 121 0.85 1.06 5.01
CA GLN A 121 1.47 1.64 6.20
C GLN A 121 2.89 2.09 5.89
N SER A 122 3.18 3.39 5.99
CA SER A 122 4.49 3.95 5.65
C SER A 122 5.63 3.36 6.48
N CYS A 123 5.36 3.01 7.75
CA CYS A 123 6.33 2.35 8.64
C CYS A 123 6.85 1.00 8.11
N PHE A 124 6.14 0.37 7.17
CA PHE A 124 6.56 -0.86 6.48
C PHE A 124 7.02 -0.56 5.06
N THR A 125 6.14 0.09 4.30
CA THR A 125 6.19 0.21 2.84
C THR A 125 7.44 0.92 2.34
N LEU A 126 7.92 1.95 3.05
CA LEU A 126 9.11 2.67 2.61
C LEU A 126 10.37 1.80 2.63
N ASN A 127 10.50 0.91 3.62
CA ASN A 127 11.60 -0.06 3.68
C ASN A 127 11.45 -1.14 2.60
N GLU A 128 10.25 -1.68 2.42
CA GLU A 128 9.96 -2.67 1.38
C GLU A 128 10.23 -2.14 -0.04
N LEU A 129 9.90 -0.88 -0.31
CA LEU A 129 10.25 -0.25 -1.58
C LEU A 129 11.76 -0.17 -1.81
N LYS A 130 12.54 0.15 -0.77
CA LYS A 130 14.00 0.18 -0.84
C LYS A 130 14.59 -1.21 -1.04
N GLU A 131 14.16 -2.19 -0.27
CA GLU A 131 14.59 -3.60 -0.39
C GLU A 131 14.23 -4.18 -1.75
N CYS A 132 13.05 -3.87 -2.27
CA CYS A 132 12.63 -4.21 -3.62
C CYS A 132 13.34 -3.40 -4.71
N GLY A 133 14.12 -2.38 -4.39
CA GLY A 133 14.80 -1.49 -5.34
C GLY A 133 13.82 -0.73 -6.25
N LEU A 134 12.68 -0.32 -5.69
CA LEU A 134 11.64 0.46 -6.38
C LEU A 134 11.56 1.90 -5.91
N TYR A 135 12.06 2.23 -4.70
CA TYR A 135 11.88 3.52 -4.06
C TYR A 135 12.28 4.70 -4.98
N ASP A 136 13.49 4.64 -5.56
CA ASP A 136 14.02 5.69 -6.43
C ASP A 136 13.40 5.73 -7.83
N LEU A 137 12.47 4.81 -8.13
CA LEU A 137 11.77 4.76 -9.42
C LEU A 137 10.50 5.60 -9.44
N PHE A 138 10.09 6.18 -8.31
CA PHE A 138 8.94 7.07 -8.21
C PHE A 138 9.39 8.54 -8.13
N ASP A 139 8.68 9.41 -8.82
CA ASP A 139 8.82 10.87 -8.72
C ASP A 139 8.07 11.44 -7.51
N GLY A 140 7.16 10.66 -6.93
CA GLY A 140 6.45 10.95 -5.70
C GLY A 140 5.69 9.74 -5.17
N ILE A 141 5.53 9.70 -3.85
CA ILE A 141 4.91 8.59 -3.12
C ILE A 141 3.87 9.15 -2.16
N ILE A 142 2.67 8.59 -2.17
CA ILE A 142 1.64 8.79 -1.15
C ILE A 142 1.22 7.43 -0.62
N ILE A 143 1.21 7.33 0.70
CA ILE A 143 0.77 6.16 1.44
C ILE A 143 -0.40 6.58 2.34
N SER A 144 -1.47 5.82 2.36
CA SER A 144 -2.71 6.15 3.06
C SER A 144 -2.52 6.45 4.55
N SER A 145 -1.63 5.72 5.24
CA SER A 145 -1.34 5.95 6.66
C SER A 145 -0.75 7.32 6.98
N ASP A 146 -0.11 7.99 6.00
CA ASP A 146 0.48 9.32 6.18
C ASP A 146 -0.54 10.45 6.02
N VAL A 147 -1.68 10.16 5.39
CA VAL A 147 -2.71 11.16 5.06
C VAL A 147 -4.05 10.89 5.74
N GLY A 148 -4.19 9.73 6.41
CA GLY A 148 -5.38 9.36 7.17
C GLY A 148 -6.59 8.93 6.33
N GLY A 149 -6.50 9.02 5.02
CA GLY A 149 -7.55 8.60 4.09
C GLY A 149 -7.06 7.58 3.08
N LYS A 150 -7.94 6.65 2.66
CA LYS A 150 -7.59 5.57 1.74
C LYS A 150 -8.51 5.49 0.52
N LYS A 151 -8.01 4.88 -0.55
CA LYS A 151 -8.82 4.53 -1.72
C LYS A 151 -10.00 3.61 -1.31
N PRO A 152 -11.15 3.66 -2.00
CA PRO A 152 -11.44 4.41 -3.22
C PRO A 152 -11.81 5.88 -2.97
N TYR A 153 -11.78 6.37 -1.72
CA TYR A 153 -12.26 7.72 -1.43
C TYR A 153 -11.34 8.81 -1.96
N GLY A 154 -12.02 9.87 -2.38
CA GLY A 154 -11.45 10.89 -3.24
C GLY A 154 -10.31 11.69 -2.62
N GLU A 155 -10.28 11.88 -1.31
CA GLU A 155 -9.31 12.76 -0.65
C GLU A 155 -7.85 12.34 -0.91
N ILE A 156 -7.54 11.05 -0.91
CA ILE A 156 -6.18 10.59 -1.17
C ILE A 156 -5.73 10.89 -2.61
N PHE A 157 -6.67 10.87 -3.57
CA PHE A 157 -6.39 11.28 -4.95
C PHE A 157 -6.23 12.79 -5.07
N ASP A 158 -7.06 13.57 -4.36
CA ASP A 158 -6.96 15.04 -4.34
C ASP A 158 -5.61 15.48 -3.77
N ILE A 159 -5.16 14.85 -2.68
CA ILE A 159 -3.81 15.07 -2.13
C ILE A 159 -2.72 14.77 -3.16
N ALA A 160 -2.87 13.68 -3.94
CA ALA A 160 -1.91 13.35 -4.99
C ALA A 160 -1.91 14.40 -6.11
N PHE A 161 -3.10 14.88 -6.51
CA PHE A 161 -3.24 15.91 -7.54
C PHE A 161 -2.59 17.23 -7.10
N ASP A 162 -2.90 17.68 -5.89
CA ASP A 162 -2.38 18.93 -5.34
C ASP A 162 -0.86 18.85 -5.11
N ARG A 163 -0.38 17.77 -4.50
CA ARG A 163 1.04 17.64 -4.13
C ARG A 163 1.97 17.49 -5.32
N PHE A 164 1.51 16.80 -6.37
CA PHE A 164 2.35 16.46 -7.53
C PHE A 164 1.96 17.19 -8.81
N GLY A 165 0.94 18.04 -8.76
CA GLY A 165 0.43 18.74 -9.95
C GLY A 165 -0.17 17.76 -10.98
N ILE A 166 -0.75 16.66 -10.52
CA ILE A 166 -1.38 15.67 -11.39
C ILE A 166 -2.69 16.23 -11.93
N ARG A 167 -2.92 16.01 -13.24
CA ARG A 167 -4.18 16.35 -13.91
C ARG A 167 -4.77 15.07 -14.49
N ALA A 168 -6.04 14.81 -14.18
CA ALA A 168 -6.71 13.56 -14.55
C ALA A 168 -6.63 13.26 -16.06
N GLU A 169 -6.85 14.28 -16.89
CA GLU A 169 -6.83 14.16 -18.36
C GLU A 169 -5.49 13.72 -18.94
N ASN A 170 -4.39 13.98 -18.22
CA ASN A 170 -3.02 13.62 -18.64
C ASN A 170 -2.44 12.47 -17.79
N SER A 171 -3.30 11.67 -17.18
CA SER A 171 -2.87 10.65 -16.23
C SER A 171 -3.56 9.31 -16.49
N ILE A 172 -2.93 8.25 -16.06
CA ILE A 172 -3.50 6.92 -15.97
C ILE A 172 -3.20 6.32 -14.60
N TYR A 173 -4.22 5.75 -13.97
CA TYR A 173 -4.08 4.98 -12.75
C TYR A 173 -3.98 3.49 -13.07
N VAL A 174 -3.06 2.79 -12.44
CA VAL A 174 -2.79 1.37 -12.66
C VAL A 174 -2.93 0.62 -11.35
N GLY A 175 -3.84 -0.35 -11.29
CA GLY A 175 -4.07 -1.10 -10.08
C GLY A 175 -4.69 -2.48 -10.31
N ASN A 176 -4.75 -3.27 -9.25
CA ASN A 176 -5.29 -4.64 -9.25
C ASN A 176 -6.60 -4.78 -8.48
N ASP A 177 -7.09 -3.72 -7.86
CA ASP A 177 -8.36 -3.76 -7.12
C ASP A 177 -9.44 -2.92 -7.81
N MET A 178 -10.56 -3.59 -8.13
CA MET A 178 -11.65 -2.93 -8.86
C MET A 178 -12.31 -1.81 -8.04
N ARG A 179 -12.45 -1.99 -6.72
CA ARG A 179 -13.06 -0.97 -5.85
C ARG A 179 -12.06 0.15 -5.52
N ASP A 180 -10.93 -0.21 -4.95
CA ASP A 180 -10.00 0.78 -4.41
C ASP A 180 -9.28 1.56 -5.52
N ASP A 181 -8.89 0.88 -6.60
CA ASP A 181 -8.11 1.49 -7.68
C ASP A 181 -8.99 2.02 -8.81
N ILE A 182 -9.84 1.12 -9.39
CA ILE A 182 -10.55 1.47 -10.62
C ILE A 182 -11.72 2.42 -10.32
N LEU A 183 -12.57 2.10 -9.34
CA LEU A 183 -13.65 3.01 -8.95
C LEU A 183 -13.09 4.34 -8.42
N GLY A 184 -12.07 4.28 -7.54
CA GLY A 184 -11.44 5.47 -6.97
C GLY A 184 -10.89 6.42 -8.04
N ALA A 185 -10.04 5.93 -8.93
CA ALA A 185 -9.43 6.73 -9.99
C ALA A 185 -10.45 7.20 -11.03
N SER A 186 -11.42 6.35 -11.40
CA SER A 186 -12.49 6.72 -12.36
C SER A 186 -13.37 7.85 -11.81
N SER A 187 -13.64 7.86 -10.49
CA SER A 187 -14.42 8.93 -9.84
C SER A 187 -13.74 10.31 -9.95
N LYS A 188 -12.42 10.33 -10.17
CA LYS A 188 -11.60 11.53 -10.38
C LYS A 188 -11.35 11.84 -11.87
N GLY A 189 -12.00 11.12 -12.77
CA GLY A 189 -11.87 11.33 -14.23
C GLY A 189 -10.55 10.82 -14.82
N MET A 190 -9.79 10.01 -14.08
CA MET A 190 -8.56 9.40 -14.62
C MET A 190 -8.89 8.23 -15.55
N ARG A 191 -8.05 8.05 -16.57
CA ARG A 191 -7.99 6.75 -17.27
C ARG A 191 -7.47 5.70 -16.31
N THR A 192 -7.93 4.45 -16.47
CA THR A 192 -7.58 3.35 -15.58
C THR A 192 -7.06 2.16 -16.37
N LEU A 193 -6.09 1.45 -15.80
CA LEU A 193 -5.62 0.16 -16.28
C LEU A 193 -5.72 -0.85 -15.14
N TYR A 194 -6.50 -1.89 -15.38
CA TYR A 194 -6.69 -2.99 -14.45
C TYR A 194 -5.83 -4.18 -14.83
N ILE A 195 -5.17 -4.76 -13.81
CA ILE A 195 -4.51 -6.06 -13.89
C ILE A 195 -5.06 -6.98 -12.82
N GLU A 196 -5.63 -8.11 -13.20
CA GLU A 196 -6.06 -9.12 -12.24
C GLU A 196 -4.87 -9.93 -11.72
N THR A 197 -4.76 -10.03 -10.41
CA THR A 197 -3.72 -10.81 -9.72
C THR A 197 -4.34 -11.63 -8.59
N ALA A 198 -3.55 -12.47 -7.92
CA ALA A 198 -4.03 -13.27 -6.80
C ALA A 198 -4.49 -12.44 -5.59
N GLN A 199 -4.11 -11.16 -5.53
CA GLN A 199 -4.51 -10.23 -4.47
C GLN A 199 -5.69 -9.33 -4.86
N SER A 200 -6.27 -9.51 -6.06
CA SER A 200 -7.44 -8.75 -6.50
C SER A 200 -8.69 -9.11 -5.69
N GLY A 201 -9.41 -8.09 -5.23
CA GLY A 201 -10.68 -8.27 -4.53
C GLY A 201 -11.83 -8.62 -5.47
N SER A 202 -12.89 -9.24 -4.93
CA SER A 202 -14.13 -9.52 -5.64
C SER A 202 -15.28 -8.72 -5.02
N TYR A 203 -16.03 -7.97 -5.83
CA TYR A 203 -17.09 -7.05 -5.39
C TYR A 203 -18.36 -7.20 -6.22
N PRO A 204 -19.06 -8.38 -6.13
CA PRO A 204 -20.18 -8.70 -7.00
C PRO A 204 -21.39 -7.75 -6.85
N ASP A 205 -21.53 -7.13 -5.67
CA ASP A 205 -22.66 -6.24 -5.34
C ASP A 205 -22.34 -4.75 -5.56
N LEU A 206 -21.15 -4.44 -6.07
CA LEU A 206 -20.72 -3.05 -6.27
C LEU A 206 -20.73 -2.68 -7.75
N GLU A 207 -21.43 -1.62 -8.10
CA GLU A 207 -21.40 -1.07 -9.46
C GLU A 207 -20.09 -0.30 -9.66
N ILE A 208 -19.19 -0.84 -10.49
CA ILE A 208 -17.87 -0.28 -10.77
C ILE A 208 -17.75 0.03 -12.26
N PRO A 209 -17.29 1.24 -12.64
CA PRO A 209 -17.04 1.56 -14.04
C PRO A 209 -16.05 0.58 -14.68
N ALA A 210 -16.28 0.24 -15.95
CA ALA A 210 -15.31 -0.56 -16.69
C ALA A 210 -13.95 0.16 -16.76
N PRO A 211 -12.82 -0.55 -16.53
CA PRO A 211 -11.49 0.03 -16.72
C PRO A 211 -11.29 0.50 -18.17
N THR A 212 -10.51 1.57 -18.37
CA THR A 212 -10.13 2.01 -19.73
C THR A 212 -9.35 0.93 -20.45
N TYR A 213 -8.48 0.24 -19.71
CA TYR A 213 -7.69 -0.90 -20.20
C TYR A 213 -7.73 -2.03 -19.19
N THR A 214 -7.78 -3.27 -19.69
CA THR A 214 -7.60 -4.49 -18.90
C THR A 214 -6.49 -5.31 -19.50
N VAL A 215 -5.55 -5.79 -18.69
CA VAL A 215 -4.42 -6.59 -19.09
C VAL A 215 -4.30 -7.86 -18.27
N LYS A 216 -3.71 -8.90 -18.87
CA LYS A 216 -3.58 -10.23 -18.23
C LYS A 216 -2.26 -10.41 -17.46
N ASN A 217 -1.28 -9.55 -17.71
CA ASN A 217 0.05 -9.69 -17.14
C ASN A 217 0.86 -8.39 -17.29
N HIS A 218 1.98 -8.32 -16.58
CA HIS A 218 2.89 -7.15 -16.55
C HIS A 218 3.58 -6.85 -17.90
N ARG A 219 3.70 -7.84 -18.79
CA ARG A 219 4.23 -7.60 -20.15
C ARG A 219 3.20 -6.81 -20.98
N GLU A 220 1.95 -7.18 -20.92
CA GLU A 220 0.86 -6.44 -21.57
C GLU A 220 0.70 -5.05 -20.94
N MET A 221 0.73 -4.95 -19.60
CA MET A 221 0.73 -3.67 -18.87
C MET A 221 1.79 -2.72 -19.44
N LYS A 222 3.04 -3.17 -19.50
CA LYS A 222 4.14 -2.38 -20.07
C LYS A 222 3.86 -1.93 -21.51
N ALA A 223 3.38 -2.83 -22.37
CA ALA A 223 3.09 -2.51 -23.75
C ALA A 223 2.02 -1.44 -23.89
N VAL A 224 0.92 -1.56 -23.15
CA VAL A 224 -0.16 -0.55 -23.11
C VAL A 224 0.38 0.79 -22.62
N LEU A 225 1.05 0.83 -21.48
CA LEU A 225 1.51 2.09 -20.88
C LEU A 225 2.50 2.84 -21.77
N LEU A 226 3.42 2.15 -22.44
CA LEU A 226 4.36 2.77 -23.38
C LEU A 226 3.66 3.25 -24.67
N SER A 227 2.57 2.63 -25.10
CA SER A 227 1.81 3.09 -26.27
C SER A 227 1.07 4.41 -26.04
N LEU A 228 0.87 4.83 -24.79
CA LEU A 228 0.16 6.07 -24.44
C LEU A 228 1.04 7.33 -24.56
N THR A 229 2.30 7.19 -24.92
CA THR A 229 3.27 8.29 -25.01
C THR A 229 3.37 8.92 -26.39
N ASN A 230 2.65 8.35 -27.36
CA ASN A 230 2.64 8.81 -28.76
C ASN A 230 1.47 9.77 -29.03
#